data_30a444ae54dd3cad43726f7e36793be6
#
_entry.id   30a444ae54dd3cad43726f7e36793be6
#
_cell.length_a   1.000
_cell.length_b   1.000
_cell.length_c   1.000
_cell.angle_alpha   90.00
_cell.angle_beta   90.00
_cell.angle_gamma   90.00
#
_symmetry.space_group_name_H-M   'P 1'
#
loop_
_entity.id
_entity.type
_entity.pdbx_description
1 polymer ?
#
loop_
_entity_poly.entity_id
_entity_poly.type
_entity_poly.pdbx_seq_one_letter_code
_entity_poly.pdbx_strand_id
1 'polypeptide(L)' 'MKKANPVQDALEREIQDLLAPYPDPMGRTDFRKACRIGTRTSLYLLQSGLVPCENTGKQTRCYKIAKADVAAYLR' A
#
# COMPACT_ATOMS: atom_id res chain seq x y z
N MET A 1 -12.03 -19.82 -19.63
CA MET A 1 -11.73 -19.36 -18.27
C MET A 1 -10.22 -19.20 -18.06
N LYS A 2 -9.84 -18.13 -17.47
CA LYS A 2 -8.44 -17.83 -17.28
C LYS A 2 -7.85 -18.62 -16.12
N LYS A 3 -6.76 -19.30 -16.37
CA LYS A 3 -6.07 -20.01 -15.30
C LYS A 3 -5.26 -19.03 -14.46
N ALA A 4 -5.34 -19.18 -13.15
CA ALA A 4 -4.50 -18.42 -12.28
C ALA A 4 -3.05 -18.89 -12.38
N ASN A 5 -2.14 -17.93 -12.42
CA ASN A 5 -0.72 -18.24 -12.38
C ASN A 5 -0.35 -18.61 -10.94
N PRO A 6 0.22 -19.79 -10.68
CA PRO A 6 0.57 -20.20 -9.32
C PRO A 6 1.50 -19.20 -8.61
N VAL A 7 2.42 -18.59 -9.36
CA VAL A 7 3.33 -17.60 -8.80
C VAL A 7 2.55 -16.35 -8.38
N GLN A 8 1.61 -15.90 -9.20
CA GLN A 8 0.79 -14.75 -8.86
C GLN A 8 -0.14 -15.05 -7.69
N ASP A 9 -0.66 -16.27 -7.61
CA ASP A 9 -1.50 -16.65 -6.48
C ASP A 9 -0.72 -16.62 -5.17
N ALA A 10 0.51 -17.14 -5.18
CA ALA A 10 1.37 -17.10 -4.01
C ALA A 10 1.70 -15.67 -3.62
N LEU A 11 2.01 -14.82 -4.59
CA LEU A 11 2.30 -13.42 -4.37
C LEU A 11 1.09 -12.70 -3.78
N GLU A 12 -0.10 -12.93 -4.32
CA GLU A 12 -1.32 -12.33 -3.81
C GLU A 12 -1.58 -12.72 -2.35
N ARG A 13 -1.35 -13.99 -2.02
CA ARG A 13 -1.51 -14.44 -0.64
C ARG A 13 -0.52 -13.77 0.29
N GLU A 14 0.73 -13.66 -0.13
CA GLU A 14 1.74 -12.97 0.67
C GLU A 14 1.36 -11.52 0.90
N ILE A 15 0.87 -10.84 -0.13
CA ILE A 15 0.43 -9.45 -0.01
C ILE A 15 -0.76 -9.36 0.95
N GLN A 16 -1.74 -10.24 0.82
CA GLN A 16 -2.90 -10.24 1.70
C GLN A 16 -2.48 -10.48 3.15
N ASP A 17 -1.60 -11.43 3.39
CA ASP A 17 -1.11 -11.73 4.73
C ASP A 17 -0.33 -10.55 5.29
N LEU A 18 0.48 -9.92 4.48
CA LEU A 18 1.27 -8.77 4.89
C LEU A 18 0.38 -7.60 5.31
N LEU A 19 -0.70 -7.37 4.58
CA LEU A 19 -1.59 -6.25 4.82
C LEU A 19 -2.70 -6.54 5.83
N ALA A 20 -2.91 -7.81 6.17
CA ALA A 20 -4.00 -8.21 7.05
C ALA A 20 -4.02 -7.48 8.40
N PRO A 21 -2.89 -7.28 9.10
CA PRO A 21 -2.91 -6.61 10.40
C PRO A 21 -3.11 -5.10 10.32
N TYR A 22 -3.13 -4.53 9.12
CA TYR A 22 -3.25 -3.08 8.96
C TYR A 22 -4.68 -2.68 8.67
N PRO A 23 -5.08 -1.45 9.04
CA PRO A 23 -6.43 -0.96 8.75
C PRO A 23 -6.60 -0.63 7.27
N ASP A 24 -7.84 -0.50 6.85
CA ASP A 24 -8.18 -0.09 5.49
C ASP A 24 -9.16 1.09 5.57
N PRO A 25 -8.78 2.30 5.20
CA PRO A 25 -7.47 2.67 4.65
C PRO A 25 -6.39 2.72 5.71
N MET A 26 -5.15 2.55 5.28
CA MET A 26 -4.01 2.64 6.19
C MET A 26 -3.38 4.03 6.12
N GLY A 27 -2.74 4.42 7.22
CA GLY A 27 -2.02 5.66 7.26
C GLY A 27 -0.63 5.54 6.66
N ARG A 28 0.04 6.69 6.54
CA ARG A 28 1.39 6.74 5.99
C ARG A 28 2.38 5.84 6.74
N THR A 29 2.30 5.85 8.06
CA THR A 29 3.20 5.03 8.88
C THR A 29 2.99 3.54 8.60
N ASP A 30 1.74 3.12 8.51
CA ASP A 30 1.42 1.74 8.22
C ASP A 30 1.87 1.35 6.82
N PHE A 31 1.65 2.23 5.85
CA PHE A 31 2.11 2.02 4.48
C PHE A 31 3.62 1.82 4.44
N ARG A 32 4.36 2.69 5.12
CA ARG A 32 5.81 2.60 5.18
C ARG A 32 6.27 1.28 5.79
N LYS A 33 5.65 0.87 6.89
CA LYS A 33 6.00 -0.37 7.56
C LYS A 33 5.67 -1.59 6.71
N ALA A 34 4.50 -1.57 6.09
CA ALA A 34 4.06 -2.70 5.27
C ALA A 34 4.97 -2.90 4.06
N CYS A 35 5.40 -1.82 3.43
CA CYS A 35 6.25 -1.89 2.26
C CYS A 35 7.74 -1.94 2.60
N ARG A 36 8.09 -1.79 3.87
CA ARG A 36 9.48 -1.79 4.34
C ARG A 36 10.34 -0.74 3.65
N ILE A 37 9.78 0.45 3.52
CA ILE A 37 10.47 1.58 2.90
C ILE A 37 10.68 2.68 3.93
N GLY A 38 11.63 3.55 3.66
CA GLY A 38 11.93 4.67 4.53
C GLY A 38 10.88 5.76 4.47
N THR A 39 10.93 6.69 5.41
CA THR A 39 10.00 7.80 5.48
C THR A 39 10.05 8.64 4.20
N ARG A 40 11.25 8.95 3.76
CA ARG A 40 11.44 9.78 2.57
C ARG A 40 10.87 9.13 1.33
N THR A 41 11.12 7.84 1.15
CA THR A 41 10.61 7.08 0.02
C THR A 41 9.09 7.03 0.04
N SER A 42 8.50 6.78 1.22
CA SER A 42 7.05 6.73 1.34
C SER A 42 6.41 8.07 0.97
N LEU A 43 6.99 9.18 1.46
CA LEU A 43 6.49 10.51 1.11
C LEU A 43 6.58 10.76 -0.39
N TYR A 44 7.70 10.39 -0.99
CA TYR A 44 7.89 10.56 -2.42
C TYR A 44 6.80 9.83 -3.22
N LEU A 45 6.54 8.58 -2.86
CA LEU A 45 5.54 7.79 -3.56
C LEU A 45 4.15 8.39 -3.44
N LEU A 46 3.81 8.91 -2.27
CA LEU A 46 2.48 9.49 -2.04
C LEU A 46 2.36 10.85 -2.69
N GLN A 47 3.38 11.69 -2.61
CA GLN A 47 3.34 13.05 -3.16
C GLN A 47 3.41 13.05 -4.68
N SER A 48 4.12 12.10 -5.26
CA SER A 48 4.25 12.02 -6.72
C SER A 48 3.03 11.40 -7.39
N GLY A 49 2.14 10.77 -6.60
CA GLY A 49 0.97 10.10 -7.15
C GLY A 49 1.25 8.71 -7.69
N LEU A 50 2.45 8.18 -7.49
CA LEU A 50 2.77 6.81 -7.90
C LEU A 50 1.94 5.79 -7.15
N VAL A 51 1.62 6.09 -5.88
CA VAL A 51 0.69 5.30 -5.10
C VAL A 51 -0.52 6.18 -4.82
N PRO A 52 -1.69 5.85 -5.36
CA PRO A 52 -2.89 6.65 -5.11
C PRO A 52 -3.19 6.71 -3.62
N CYS A 53 -3.54 7.89 -3.16
CA CYS A 53 -3.85 8.09 -1.75
C CYS A 53 -4.78 9.27 -1.60
N GLU A 54 -5.42 9.33 -0.44
CA GLU A 54 -6.29 10.44 -0.09
C GLU A 54 -5.65 11.23 1.03
N ASN A 55 -5.56 12.53 0.84
CA ASN A 55 -5.05 13.43 1.88
C ASN A 55 -6.25 14.19 2.46
N THR A 56 -6.73 13.73 3.60
CA THR A 56 -7.96 14.26 4.20
C THR A 56 -7.71 15.39 5.18
N GLY A 57 -6.45 15.67 5.51
CA GLY A 57 -6.12 16.69 6.48
C GLY A 57 -5.49 17.90 5.85
N LYS A 58 -5.45 18.98 6.63
CA LYS A 58 -4.75 20.21 6.23
C LYS A 58 -3.24 20.04 6.32
N GLN A 59 -2.79 19.04 7.03
CA GLN A 59 -1.38 18.75 7.18
C GLN A 59 -0.99 17.62 6.25
N THR A 60 0.26 17.65 5.82
CA THR A 60 0.77 16.69 4.84
C THR A 60 0.86 15.26 5.37
N ARG A 61 0.53 15.05 6.64
CA ARG A 61 0.67 13.73 7.28
C ARG A 61 -0.62 12.94 7.37
N CYS A 62 -1.70 13.46 6.81
CA CYS A 62 -3.00 12.82 6.89
C CYS A 62 -3.32 12.01 5.65
N TYR A 63 -2.35 11.27 5.18
CA TYR A 63 -2.56 10.39 4.03
C TYR A 63 -3.34 9.15 4.45
N LYS A 64 -4.27 8.77 3.59
CA LYS A 64 -5.02 7.52 3.73
C LYS A 64 -4.87 6.74 2.44
N ILE A 65 -4.36 5.54 2.54
CA ILE A 65 -4.04 4.72 1.39
C ILE A 65 -4.86 3.44 1.48
N ALA A 66 -5.69 3.19 0.47
CA ALA A 66 -6.48 1.97 0.43
C ALA A 66 -5.57 0.76 0.31
N LYS A 67 -5.92 -0.32 1.00
CA LYS A 67 -5.15 -1.56 0.91
C LYS A 67 -5.02 -2.04 -0.52
N ALA A 68 -6.04 -1.86 -1.33
CA ALA A 68 -6.01 -2.25 -2.74
C ALA A 68 -4.89 -1.52 -3.49
N ASP A 69 -4.69 -0.24 -3.19
CA ASP A 69 -3.63 0.54 -3.82
C ASP A 69 -2.26 0.12 -3.35
N VAL A 70 -2.12 -0.22 -2.06
CA VAL A 70 -0.88 -0.75 -1.53
C VAL A 70 -0.55 -2.10 -2.16
N ALA A 71 -1.54 -2.95 -2.28
CA ALA A 71 -1.37 -4.25 -2.92
C ALA A 71 -0.92 -4.10 -4.38
N ALA A 72 -1.50 -3.14 -5.09
CA ALA A 72 -1.12 -2.88 -6.47
C ALA A 72 0.34 -2.42 -6.57
N TYR A 73 0.79 -1.62 -5.63
CA TYR A 73 2.18 -1.19 -5.58
C TYR A 73 3.14 -2.36 -5.31
N LEU A 74 2.71 -3.29 -4.45
CA LEU A 74 3.54 -4.44 -4.09
C LEU A 74 3.59 -5.52 -5.17
N ARG A 75 2.66 -5.50 -6.10
CA ARG A 75 2.63 -6.47 -7.21
C ARG A 75 3.74 -6.29 -8.22
#